data_b2377254f969b70db85dd7c6c34e5fec
#
_entry.id   b2377254f969b70db85dd7c6c34e5fec
#
_cell.length_a   1.000
_cell.length_b   1.000
_cell.length_c   1.000
_cell.angle_alpha   90.00
_cell.angle_beta   90.00
_cell.angle_gamma   90.00
#
_symmetry.space_group_name_H-M   'P 1'
#
loop_
_entity.id
_entity.type
_entity.pdbx_description
1 polymer ?
#
loop_
_entity_poly.entity_id
_entity_poly.type
_entity_poly.pdbx_seq_one_letter_code
_entity_poly.pdbx_strand_id
1 'polypeptide(L)'
;MYYLAALKPVNHNPGDYHHPDIDVATILSPNVNEYHTNLRNVLQAMTMTTFKELWLETGISRPSICLGLQASLMLPIPSCFPLDLMHLCSINILQLMIDIWRNKIEPKVDIALTKPDFIVLDTSDVWKAHGALIASVKPYLPTSFDCTPCDPALKFNSGYKACKFQLYFWVLGPTVFQLVLPHHLWMHYCKLVATT
;
A
#
# COMPACT_ATOMS: atom_id res chain seq x y z
N MET A 1 -3.93 12.18 6.42
CA MET A 1 -3.74 10.71 6.32
C MET A 1 -2.42 10.41 7.00
N TYR A 2 -2.47 9.86 8.20
CA TYR A 2 -1.25 9.47 8.92
C TYR A 2 -0.75 8.16 8.32
N TYR A 3 0.39 8.20 7.66
CA TYR A 3 1.11 6.98 7.31
C TYR A 3 1.70 6.42 8.60
N LEU A 4 1.25 5.25 9.04
CA LEU A 4 1.79 4.57 10.21
C LEU A 4 3.32 4.39 10.13
N ALA A 5 3.85 4.20 8.93
CA ALA A 5 5.29 4.14 8.66
C ALA A 5 6.03 5.48 8.86
N ALA A 6 5.33 6.60 8.94
CA ALA A 6 5.93 7.93 9.17
C ALA A 6 5.91 8.36 10.64
N LEU A 7 5.27 7.60 11.53
CA LEU A 7 5.30 7.83 12.98
C LEU A 7 6.67 7.38 13.53
N LYS A 8 7.70 8.17 13.25
CA LYS A 8 8.99 7.97 13.89
C LYS A 8 8.88 8.39 15.34
N PRO A 9 9.42 7.60 16.30
CA PRO A 9 9.55 8.05 17.68
C PRO A 9 10.30 9.39 17.75
N VAL A 10 9.93 10.26 18.67
CA VAL A 10 10.51 11.61 18.84
C VAL A 10 12.05 11.58 18.99
N ASN A 11 12.61 10.46 19.44
CA ASN A 11 14.05 10.23 19.63
C ASN A 11 14.59 9.13 18.71
N HIS A 12 14.08 9.02 17.50
CA HIS A 12 14.51 8.02 16.53
C HIS A 12 15.98 8.23 16.12
N ASN A 13 16.85 7.29 16.43
CA ASN A 13 18.20 7.23 15.87
C ASN A 13 18.18 6.58 14.48
N PRO A 14 18.97 7.07 13.51
CA PRO A 14 19.14 6.38 12.25
C PRO A 14 19.64 4.95 12.50
N GLY A 15 18.87 3.94 12.10
CA GLY A 15 19.16 2.53 12.36
C GLY A 15 18.35 1.89 13.48
N ASP A 16 17.52 2.62 14.20
CA ASP A 16 16.56 2.04 15.12
C ASP A 16 15.34 1.51 14.35
N TYR A 17 15.23 0.17 14.28
CA TYR A 17 14.14 -0.53 13.56
C TYR A 17 12.95 -0.87 14.47
N HIS A 18 13.01 -0.53 15.75
CA HIS A 18 11.91 -0.75 16.67
C HIS A 18 10.86 0.35 16.49
N HIS A 19 9.80 0.03 15.76
CA HIS A 19 8.58 0.82 15.78
C HIS A 19 7.84 0.53 17.10
N PRO A 20 7.32 1.56 17.80
CA PRO A 20 6.44 1.30 18.93
C PRO A 20 5.23 0.48 18.44
N ASP A 21 4.83 -0.51 19.23
CA ASP A 21 3.60 -1.23 18.99
C ASP A 21 2.44 -0.24 18.92
N ILE A 22 1.84 -0.12 17.76
CA ILE A 22 0.70 0.76 17.56
C ILE A 22 -0.54 -0.07 17.84
N ASP A 23 -1.20 0.21 18.96
CA ASP A 23 -2.52 -0.34 19.21
C ASP A 23 -3.51 0.27 18.23
N VAL A 24 -4.01 -0.56 17.32
CA VAL A 24 -5.00 -0.15 16.30
C VAL A 24 -6.26 0.43 16.95
N ALA A 25 -6.62 -0.01 18.16
CA ALA A 25 -7.76 0.54 18.90
C ALA A 25 -7.53 1.98 19.37
N THR A 26 -6.28 2.41 19.51
CA THR A 26 -5.91 3.78 19.89
C THR A 26 -5.67 4.71 18.70
N ILE A 27 -5.72 4.20 17.47
CA ILE A 27 -5.72 5.04 16.28
C ILE A 27 -6.99 5.87 16.30
N LEU A 28 -6.83 7.13 16.68
CA LEU A 28 -7.93 8.08 16.84
C LEU A 28 -8.73 8.19 15.54
N SER A 29 -10.03 8.17 15.69
CA SER A 29 -10.93 8.59 14.62
C SER A 29 -10.52 9.98 14.12
N PRO A 30 -10.63 10.25 12.81
CA PRO A 30 -10.26 11.54 12.25
C PRO A 30 -10.96 12.69 13.03
N ASN A 31 -10.15 13.58 13.60
CA ASN A 31 -10.68 14.71 14.38
C ASN A 31 -10.96 15.88 13.44
N VAL A 32 -12.24 16.23 13.30
CA VAL A 32 -12.70 17.36 12.47
C VAL A 32 -12.08 18.69 12.92
N ASN A 33 -11.99 18.91 14.23
CA ASN A 33 -11.43 20.16 14.77
C ASN A 33 -9.93 20.25 14.48
N GLU A 34 -9.21 19.14 14.55
CA GLU A 34 -7.81 19.07 14.19
C GLU A 34 -7.60 19.39 12.71
N TYR A 35 -8.41 18.81 11.82
CA TYR A 35 -8.34 19.12 10.40
C TYR A 35 -8.53 20.62 10.13
N HIS A 36 -9.54 21.25 10.72
CA HIS A 36 -9.79 22.69 10.53
C HIS A 36 -8.68 23.57 11.10
N THR A 37 -8.09 23.19 12.22
CA THR A 37 -6.95 23.88 12.83
C THR A 37 -5.72 23.77 11.93
N ASN A 38 -5.40 22.58 11.49
CA ASN A 38 -4.27 22.32 10.59
C ASN A 38 -4.43 23.04 9.24
N LEU A 39 -5.63 23.02 8.65
CA LEU A 39 -5.92 23.77 7.43
C LEU A 39 -5.72 25.26 7.63
N ARG A 40 -6.19 25.81 8.74
CA ARG A 40 -6.00 27.24 9.05
C ARG A 40 -4.52 27.59 9.14
N ASN A 41 -3.74 26.79 9.85
CA ASN A 41 -2.30 27.00 9.99
C ASN A 41 -1.58 26.97 8.62
N VAL A 42 -1.93 26.00 7.76
CA VAL A 42 -1.38 25.93 6.41
C VAL A 42 -1.73 27.15 5.57
N LEU A 43 -2.98 27.62 5.65
CA LEU A 43 -3.43 28.81 4.89
C LEU A 43 -2.84 30.12 5.41
N GLN A 44 -2.44 30.16 6.67
CA GLN A 44 -1.81 31.33 7.29
C GLN A 44 -0.28 31.33 7.16
N ALA A 45 0.31 30.32 6.51
CA ALA A 45 1.76 30.25 6.33
C ALA A 45 2.26 31.45 5.49
N MET A 46 3.11 32.27 6.11
CA MET A 46 3.63 33.49 5.49
C MET A 46 4.80 33.24 4.55
N THR A 47 5.47 32.10 4.66
CA THR A 47 6.62 31.74 3.83
C THR A 47 6.44 30.37 3.19
N MET A 48 7.11 30.17 2.05
CA MET A 48 7.10 28.86 1.37
C MET A 48 7.74 27.75 2.22
N THR A 49 8.71 28.09 3.06
CA THR A 49 9.36 27.13 3.97
C THR A 49 8.37 26.66 5.01
N THR A 50 7.72 27.57 5.74
CA THR A 50 6.68 27.24 6.73
C THR A 50 5.52 26.48 6.10
N PHE A 51 5.11 26.87 4.89
CA PHE A 51 4.07 26.13 4.16
C PHE A 51 4.46 24.67 3.91
N LYS A 52 5.70 24.42 3.43
CA LYS A 52 6.19 23.06 3.18
C LYS A 52 6.29 22.23 4.44
N GLU A 53 6.76 22.81 5.54
CA GLU A 53 6.84 22.13 6.83
C GLU A 53 5.45 21.70 7.31
N LEU A 54 4.49 22.61 7.33
CA LEU A 54 3.10 22.32 7.71
C LEU A 54 2.42 21.32 6.77
N TRP A 55 2.68 21.42 5.48
CA TRP A 55 2.17 20.46 4.51
C TRP A 55 2.73 19.05 4.77
N LEU A 56 4.03 18.92 5.00
CA LEU A 56 4.65 17.62 5.30
C LEU A 56 4.14 17.02 6.62
N GLU A 57 3.93 17.87 7.63
CA GLU A 57 3.43 17.46 8.93
C GLU A 57 1.96 17.02 8.87
N THR A 58 1.11 17.78 8.22
CA THR A 58 -0.34 17.60 8.25
C THR A 58 -0.91 16.83 7.06
N GLY A 59 -0.16 16.72 5.96
CA GLY A 59 -0.64 16.21 4.68
C GLY A 59 -1.62 17.14 3.95
N ILE A 60 -1.90 18.35 4.49
CA ILE A 60 -2.87 19.30 3.94
C ILE A 60 -2.14 20.33 3.11
N SER A 61 -2.41 20.38 1.81
CA SER A 61 -1.83 21.37 0.90
C SER A 61 -2.81 22.48 0.49
N ARG A 62 -4.11 22.22 0.55
CA ARG A 62 -5.17 23.14 0.08
C ARG A 62 -6.50 22.84 0.76
N PRO A 63 -7.44 23.82 0.78
CA PRO A 63 -8.83 23.54 1.14
C PRO A 63 -9.43 22.50 0.20
N SER A 64 -10.17 21.56 0.75
CA SER A 64 -10.99 20.63 -0.05
C SER A 64 -12.17 21.39 -0.66
N ILE A 65 -12.54 21.10 -1.90
CA ILE A 65 -13.76 21.61 -2.54
C ILE A 65 -15.02 21.22 -1.73
N CYS A 66 -14.95 20.12 -1.00
CA CYS A 66 -16.05 19.68 -0.14
C CYS A 66 -16.34 20.65 1.01
N LEU A 67 -15.41 21.54 1.40
CA LEU A 67 -15.69 22.57 2.42
C LEU A 67 -16.72 23.60 1.98
N GLY A 68 -17.02 23.71 0.70
CA GLY A 68 -18.07 24.56 0.17
C GLY A 68 -19.46 23.94 0.24
N LEU A 69 -19.58 22.68 0.61
CA LEU A 69 -20.87 21.99 0.76
C LEU A 69 -21.50 22.29 2.12
N GLN A 70 -22.83 22.30 2.14
CA GLN A 70 -23.57 22.51 3.38
C GLN A 70 -23.35 21.33 4.33
N ALA A 71 -22.97 21.62 5.58
CA ALA A 71 -22.59 20.60 6.58
C ALA A 71 -23.69 19.57 6.87
N SER A 72 -24.97 19.92 6.65
CA SER A 72 -26.10 18.99 6.80
C SER A 72 -26.22 17.95 5.68
N LEU A 73 -25.49 18.15 4.56
CA LEU A 73 -25.58 17.30 3.36
C LEU A 73 -24.39 16.39 3.20
N MET A 74 -23.40 16.45 4.08
CA MET A 74 -22.19 15.64 3.98
C MET A 74 -21.61 15.29 5.35
N LEU A 75 -20.84 14.21 5.39
CA LEU A 75 -20.01 13.94 6.55
C LEU A 75 -18.86 14.96 6.63
N PRO A 76 -18.43 15.34 7.84
CA PRO A 76 -17.35 16.30 7.99
C PRO A 76 -16.02 15.74 7.45
N ILE A 77 -15.14 16.63 7.00
CA ILE A 77 -13.77 16.26 6.60
C ILE A 77 -12.96 15.96 7.87
N PRO A 78 -12.16 14.88 7.90
CA PRO A 78 -11.86 13.96 6.80
C PRO A 78 -12.80 12.75 6.68
N SER A 79 -13.82 12.60 7.54
CA SER A 79 -14.70 11.42 7.61
C SER A 79 -15.52 11.18 6.33
N CYS A 80 -15.70 12.23 5.50
CA CYS A 80 -16.36 12.10 4.20
C CYS A 80 -15.51 11.36 3.14
N PHE A 81 -14.25 11.12 3.42
CA PHE A 81 -13.36 10.34 2.54
C PHE A 81 -13.24 8.91 3.08
N PRO A 82 -13.99 7.95 2.54
CA PRO A 82 -13.86 6.56 2.94
C PRO A 82 -12.49 6.02 2.54
N LEU A 83 -12.09 4.94 3.18
CA LEU A 83 -10.90 4.20 2.78
C LEU A 83 -11.09 3.69 1.34
N ASP A 84 -10.14 3.99 0.48
CA ASP A 84 -10.15 3.46 -0.89
C ASP A 84 -9.56 2.04 -0.88
N LEU A 85 -10.42 1.05 -0.68
CA LEU A 85 -10.04 -0.36 -0.63
C LEU A 85 -9.41 -0.83 -1.94
N MET A 86 -9.83 -0.27 -3.08
CA MET A 86 -9.27 -0.64 -4.37
C MET A 86 -7.79 -0.25 -4.46
N HIS A 87 -7.45 0.99 -4.12
CA HIS A 87 -6.04 1.40 -4.13
C HIS A 87 -5.24 0.73 -3.02
N LEU A 88 -5.80 0.62 -1.82
CA LEU A 88 -5.10 0.03 -0.70
C LEU A 88 -4.83 -1.46 -0.92
N CYS A 89 -5.89 -2.26 -1.05
CA CYS A 89 -5.76 -3.72 -1.06
C CYS A 89 -5.31 -4.24 -2.42
N SER A 90 -5.87 -3.71 -3.51
CA SER A 90 -5.60 -4.28 -4.83
C SER A 90 -4.28 -3.83 -5.42
N ILE A 91 -3.96 -2.53 -5.32
CA ILE A 91 -2.77 -1.98 -5.98
C ILE A 91 -1.60 -1.93 -4.99
N ASN A 92 -1.77 -1.18 -3.88
CA ASN A 92 -0.64 -0.83 -3.04
C ASN A 92 -0.09 -2.02 -2.24
N ILE A 93 -0.95 -2.84 -1.63
CA ILE A 93 -0.49 -3.96 -0.80
C ILE A 93 0.21 -5.00 -1.65
N LEU A 94 -0.41 -5.46 -2.74
CA LEU A 94 0.22 -6.48 -3.57
C LEU A 94 1.51 -5.97 -4.22
N GLN A 95 1.53 -4.73 -4.70
CA GLN A 95 2.73 -4.13 -5.27
C GLN A 95 3.86 -4.07 -4.24
N LEU A 96 3.56 -3.61 -3.02
CA LEU A 96 4.52 -3.56 -1.92
C LEU A 96 5.08 -4.95 -1.59
N MET A 97 4.21 -5.95 -1.45
CA MET A 97 4.63 -7.32 -1.16
C MET A 97 5.54 -7.89 -2.26
N ILE A 98 5.19 -7.70 -3.52
CA ILE A 98 6.01 -8.13 -4.64
C ILE A 98 7.36 -7.40 -4.64
N ASP A 99 7.40 -6.12 -4.37
CA ASP A 99 8.64 -5.35 -4.31
C ASP A 99 9.53 -5.79 -3.14
N ILE A 100 8.95 -6.17 -1.99
CA ILE A 100 9.67 -6.81 -0.88
C ILE A 100 10.26 -8.16 -1.34
N TRP A 101 9.45 -9.05 -1.90
CA TRP A 101 9.89 -10.38 -2.33
C TRP A 101 10.90 -10.35 -3.47
N ARG A 102 10.97 -9.24 -4.20
CA ARG A 102 11.95 -8.97 -5.27
C ARG A 102 13.18 -8.21 -4.80
N ASN A 103 13.29 -7.86 -3.52
CA ASN A 103 14.37 -7.01 -2.98
C ASN A 103 14.50 -5.66 -3.71
N LYS A 104 13.36 -5.00 -3.99
CA LYS A 104 13.32 -3.71 -4.70
C LYS A 104 13.11 -2.50 -3.79
N ILE A 105 12.84 -2.71 -2.51
CA ILE A 105 12.64 -1.64 -1.53
C ILE A 105 13.99 -1.19 -0.99
N GLU A 106 14.22 0.10 -0.95
CA GLU A 106 15.44 0.68 -0.35
C GLU A 106 15.30 0.83 1.18
N PRO A 107 16.36 0.56 1.97
CA PRO A 107 17.65 0.02 1.52
C PRO A 107 17.52 -1.46 1.12
N LYS A 108 18.13 -1.82 -0.01
CA LYS A 108 18.15 -3.21 -0.46
C LYS A 108 18.93 -4.08 0.52
N VAL A 109 18.42 -5.28 0.74
CA VAL A 109 19.14 -6.29 1.52
C VAL A 109 20.33 -6.80 0.69
N ASP A 110 21.50 -6.85 1.30
CA ASP A 110 22.65 -7.49 0.69
C ASP A 110 22.52 -9.01 0.76
N ILE A 111 21.97 -9.59 -0.31
CA ILE A 111 21.72 -11.02 -0.44
C ILE A 111 22.98 -11.86 -0.56
N ALA A 112 24.14 -11.22 -0.84
CA ALA A 112 25.42 -11.92 -0.86
C ALA A 112 25.91 -12.28 0.55
N LEU A 113 25.52 -11.50 1.55
CA LEU A 113 25.86 -11.75 2.95
C LEU A 113 24.84 -12.67 3.62
N THR A 114 23.56 -12.35 3.50
CA THR A 114 22.48 -13.14 4.10
C THR A 114 21.21 -12.91 3.30
N LYS A 115 20.71 -13.95 2.64
CA LYS A 115 19.43 -13.86 1.92
C LYS A 115 18.30 -14.20 2.85
N PRO A 116 17.44 -13.22 3.22
CA PRO A 116 16.20 -13.50 3.96
C PRO A 116 15.28 -14.44 3.17
N ASP A 117 14.55 -15.27 3.85
CA ASP A 117 13.67 -16.28 3.27
C ASP A 117 12.47 -15.70 2.50
N PHE A 118 12.11 -14.45 2.80
CA PHE A 118 11.06 -13.74 2.06
C PHE A 118 11.51 -13.21 0.68
N ILE A 119 12.80 -13.15 0.39
CA ILE A 119 13.31 -12.72 -0.92
C ILE A 119 13.32 -13.93 -1.86
N VAL A 120 12.21 -14.14 -2.56
CA VAL A 120 11.96 -15.32 -3.39
C VAL A 120 11.86 -15.04 -4.89
N LEU A 121 11.62 -13.77 -5.27
CA LEU A 121 11.42 -13.33 -6.66
C LEU A 121 12.51 -12.36 -7.13
N ASP A 122 13.69 -12.44 -6.54
CA ASP A 122 14.80 -11.50 -6.75
C ASP A 122 15.49 -11.62 -8.11
N THR A 123 15.53 -12.81 -8.68
CA THR A 123 16.17 -13.01 -9.99
C THR A 123 15.22 -12.75 -11.15
N SER A 124 15.78 -12.28 -12.27
CA SER A 124 14.99 -12.02 -13.48
C SER A 124 14.26 -13.27 -13.99
N ASP A 125 14.90 -14.42 -13.91
CA ASP A 125 14.36 -15.66 -14.49
C ASP A 125 13.21 -16.21 -13.63
N VAL A 126 13.35 -16.18 -12.29
CA VAL A 126 12.28 -16.57 -11.36
C VAL A 126 11.08 -15.64 -11.53
N TRP A 127 11.31 -14.33 -11.63
CA TRP A 127 10.22 -13.35 -11.84
C TRP A 127 9.51 -13.55 -13.19
N LYS A 128 10.26 -13.80 -14.27
CA LYS A 128 9.67 -14.11 -15.58
C LYS A 128 8.89 -15.43 -15.58
N ALA A 129 9.43 -16.47 -14.94
CA ALA A 129 8.73 -17.76 -14.84
C ALA A 129 7.42 -17.61 -14.05
N HIS A 130 7.44 -16.85 -12.93
CA HIS A 130 6.24 -16.55 -12.16
C HIS A 130 5.21 -15.75 -12.98
N GLY A 131 5.66 -14.75 -13.74
CA GLY A 131 4.79 -13.96 -14.62
C GLY A 131 4.16 -14.79 -15.73
N ALA A 132 4.92 -15.67 -16.37
CA ALA A 132 4.44 -16.59 -17.37
C ALA A 132 3.40 -17.59 -16.80
N LEU A 133 3.60 -18.08 -15.57
CA LEU A 133 2.64 -18.92 -14.86
C LEU A 133 1.30 -18.20 -14.69
N ILE A 134 1.31 -16.94 -14.26
CA ILE A 134 0.09 -16.14 -14.10
C ILE A 134 -0.62 -15.93 -15.43
N ALA A 135 0.11 -15.64 -16.50
CA ALA A 135 -0.48 -15.47 -17.83
C ALA A 135 -1.08 -16.78 -18.36
N SER A 136 -0.49 -17.93 -18.04
CA SER A 136 -0.94 -19.25 -18.49
C SER A 136 -2.30 -19.68 -17.92
N VAL A 137 -2.76 -19.06 -16.83
CA VAL A 137 -4.04 -19.39 -16.19
C VAL A 137 -5.24 -18.89 -17.03
N LYS A 138 -5.02 -17.96 -17.97
CA LYS A 138 -6.06 -17.33 -18.76
C LYS A 138 -7.10 -18.30 -19.37
N PRO A 139 -6.75 -19.44 -19.98
CA PRO A 139 -7.71 -20.37 -20.58
C PRO A 139 -8.62 -21.09 -19.56
N TYR A 140 -8.22 -21.08 -18.28
CA TYR A 140 -8.91 -21.81 -17.23
C TYR A 140 -9.82 -20.93 -16.38
N LEU A 141 -9.80 -19.60 -16.60
CA LEU A 141 -10.66 -18.68 -15.87
C LEU A 141 -12.06 -18.64 -16.49
N PRO A 142 -13.12 -18.62 -15.66
CA PRO A 142 -14.47 -18.39 -16.14
C PRO A 142 -14.59 -17.06 -16.90
N THR A 143 -15.43 -17.02 -17.92
CA THR A 143 -15.69 -15.80 -18.71
C THR A 143 -16.36 -14.68 -17.92
N SER A 144 -16.89 -14.98 -16.73
CA SER A 144 -17.46 -14.00 -15.81
C SER A 144 -16.44 -13.07 -15.16
N PHE A 145 -15.14 -13.36 -15.27
CA PHE A 145 -14.10 -12.43 -14.81
C PHE A 145 -13.89 -11.34 -15.87
N ASP A 146 -14.14 -10.08 -15.49
CA ASP A 146 -14.03 -8.91 -16.37
C ASP A 146 -12.62 -8.66 -16.89
N CYS A 147 -11.60 -9.16 -16.21
CA CYS A 147 -10.23 -8.99 -16.65
C CYS A 147 -9.49 -10.32 -16.75
N THR A 148 -8.70 -10.46 -17.80
CA THR A 148 -7.83 -11.61 -17.98
C THR A 148 -6.46 -11.34 -17.34
N PRO A 149 -5.85 -12.35 -16.68
CA PRO A 149 -4.50 -12.22 -16.19
C PRO A 149 -3.55 -11.95 -17.35
N CYS A 150 -2.56 -11.12 -17.10
CA CYS A 150 -1.45 -10.92 -18.01
C CYS A 150 -0.15 -11.07 -17.24
N ASP A 151 0.94 -11.29 -17.96
CA ASP A 151 2.25 -11.46 -17.38
C ASP A 151 2.67 -10.19 -16.60
N PRO A 152 2.75 -10.24 -15.26
CA PRO A 152 3.19 -9.11 -14.47
C PRO A 152 4.67 -8.79 -14.69
N ALA A 153 5.50 -9.74 -15.12
CA ALA A 153 6.90 -9.47 -15.40
C ALA A 153 7.09 -8.49 -16.56
N LEU A 154 6.14 -8.47 -17.50
CA LEU A 154 6.16 -7.57 -18.65
C LEU A 154 5.49 -6.22 -18.40
N LYS A 155 4.45 -6.17 -17.55
CA LYS A 155 3.54 -5.00 -17.50
C LYS A 155 3.30 -4.43 -16.10
N PHE A 156 3.91 -4.96 -15.05
CA PHE A 156 3.61 -4.57 -13.67
C PHE A 156 3.68 -3.06 -13.41
N ASN A 157 4.65 -2.37 -13.99
CA ASN A 157 4.86 -0.93 -13.81
C ASN A 157 4.20 -0.05 -14.88
N SER A 158 3.63 -0.61 -15.95
CA SER A 158 3.22 0.18 -17.12
C SER A 158 1.84 -0.16 -17.68
N GLY A 159 0.89 -0.52 -16.83
CA GLY A 159 -0.48 -0.78 -17.29
C GLY A 159 -1.15 -2.00 -16.69
N TYR A 160 -0.67 -2.45 -15.55
CA TYR A 160 -1.37 -3.46 -14.77
C TYR A 160 -2.54 -2.76 -14.05
N LYS A 161 -3.76 -2.93 -14.58
CA LYS A 161 -4.95 -2.25 -14.06
C LYS A 161 -5.39 -2.84 -12.71
N ALA A 162 -6.12 -2.05 -11.92
CA ALA A 162 -6.63 -2.46 -10.60
C ALA A 162 -7.36 -3.81 -10.62
N CYS A 163 -8.22 -4.07 -11.61
CA CYS A 163 -8.92 -5.35 -11.74
C CYS A 163 -7.95 -6.55 -11.90
N LYS A 164 -6.80 -6.36 -12.56
CA LYS A 164 -5.78 -7.41 -12.68
C LYS A 164 -5.02 -7.64 -11.38
N PHE A 165 -4.76 -6.55 -10.63
CA PHE A 165 -4.21 -6.66 -9.28
C PHE A 165 -5.18 -7.40 -8.36
N GLN A 166 -6.49 -7.11 -8.44
CA GLN A 166 -7.52 -7.81 -7.67
C GLN A 166 -7.54 -9.29 -7.99
N LEU A 167 -7.62 -9.65 -9.29
CA LEU A 167 -7.59 -11.03 -9.72
C LEU A 167 -6.32 -11.74 -9.24
N TYR A 168 -5.18 -11.07 -9.35
CA TYR A 168 -3.90 -11.62 -8.92
C TYR A 168 -3.84 -11.78 -7.40
N PHE A 169 -4.28 -10.78 -6.63
CA PHE A 169 -4.20 -10.79 -5.18
C PHE A 169 -5.17 -11.82 -4.56
N TRP A 170 -6.45 -11.74 -4.89
CA TRP A 170 -7.46 -12.56 -4.20
C TRP A 170 -7.68 -13.93 -4.81
N VAL A 171 -7.56 -14.07 -6.12
CA VAL A 171 -7.96 -15.31 -6.80
C VAL A 171 -6.76 -16.19 -7.12
N LEU A 172 -5.76 -15.66 -7.79
CA LEU A 172 -4.60 -16.44 -8.22
C LEU A 172 -3.53 -16.57 -7.14
N GLY A 173 -3.35 -15.51 -6.35
CA GLY A 173 -2.27 -15.39 -5.39
C GLY A 173 -2.19 -16.54 -4.38
N PRO A 174 -3.28 -16.96 -3.72
CA PRO A 174 -3.23 -18.09 -2.79
C PRO A 174 -2.64 -19.35 -3.39
N THR A 175 -2.89 -19.62 -4.67
CA THR A 175 -2.35 -20.78 -5.37
C THR A 175 -0.93 -20.55 -5.89
N VAL A 176 -0.70 -19.44 -6.60
CA VAL A 176 0.59 -19.24 -7.29
C VAL A 176 1.72 -18.89 -6.31
N PHE A 177 1.41 -18.21 -5.20
CA PHE A 177 2.42 -17.90 -4.19
C PHE A 177 2.74 -19.11 -3.28
N GLN A 178 1.87 -20.12 -3.20
CA GLN A 178 2.20 -21.37 -2.55
C GLN A 178 3.43 -22.06 -3.16
N LEU A 179 3.64 -21.85 -4.45
CA LEU A 179 4.74 -22.48 -5.20
C LEU A 179 6.09 -21.78 -4.97
N VAL A 180 6.10 -20.58 -4.46
CA VAL A 180 7.34 -19.75 -4.36
C VAL A 180 7.64 -19.27 -2.95
N LEU A 181 6.63 -19.01 -2.12
CA LEU A 181 6.82 -18.53 -0.75
C LEU A 181 7.09 -19.69 0.23
N PRO A 182 7.95 -19.50 1.24
CA PRO A 182 7.99 -20.36 2.41
C PRO A 182 6.61 -20.52 3.03
N HIS A 183 6.30 -21.71 3.54
CA HIS A 183 4.96 -22.07 4.01
C HIS A 183 4.38 -21.07 5.04
N HIS A 184 5.19 -20.61 6.00
CA HIS A 184 4.73 -19.65 7.01
C HIS A 184 4.34 -18.29 6.41
N LEU A 185 5.11 -17.78 5.42
CA LEU A 185 4.79 -16.53 4.71
C LEU A 185 3.56 -16.68 3.81
N TRP A 186 3.44 -17.81 3.12
CA TRP A 186 2.25 -18.14 2.36
C TRP A 186 1.00 -18.19 3.23
N MET A 187 1.07 -18.79 4.42
CA MET A 187 -0.04 -18.81 5.37
C MET A 187 -0.43 -17.41 5.85
N HIS A 188 0.55 -16.51 6.09
CA HIS A 188 0.28 -15.11 6.43
C HIS A 188 -0.40 -14.39 5.28
N TYR A 189 0.06 -14.62 4.05
CA TYR A 189 -0.57 -14.07 2.85
C TYR A 189 -2.03 -14.54 2.71
N CYS A 190 -2.30 -15.84 2.88
CA CYS A 190 -3.66 -16.37 2.83
C CYS A 190 -4.57 -15.78 3.92
N LYS A 191 -4.05 -15.56 5.14
CA LYS A 191 -4.80 -14.86 6.20
C LYS A 191 -5.13 -13.43 5.80
N LEU A 192 -4.18 -12.70 5.22
CA LEU A 192 -4.44 -11.34 4.72
C LEU A 192 -5.54 -11.35 3.66
N VAL A 193 -5.47 -12.24 2.67
CA VAL A 193 -6.50 -12.39 1.62
C VAL A 193 -7.88 -12.72 2.20
N ALA A 194 -7.94 -13.53 3.25
CA ALA A 194 -9.21 -13.91 3.88
C ALA A 194 -9.85 -12.79 4.72
N THR A 195 -9.08 -11.76 5.10
CA THR A 195 -9.54 -10.65 5.95
C THR A 195 -9.82 -9.37 5.17
N THR A 196 -9.47 -9.31 3.90
CA THR A 196 -9.71 -8.17 2.99
C THR A 196 -10.80 -8.47 1.98
#